data_a32309bbf23c76d5bb4ec59403582f5b
#
_entry.id   a32309bbf23c76d5bb4ec59403582f5b
#
_cell.length_a   1.000
_cell.length_b   1.000
_cell.length_c   1.000
_cell.angle_alpha   90.00
_cell.angle_beta   90.00
_cell.angle_gamma   90.00
#
_symmetry.space_group_name_H-M   'P 1'
#
loop_
_entity.id
_entity.type
_entity.pdbx_description
1 polymer ?
#
loop_
_entity_poly.entity_id
_entity_poly.type
_entity_poly.pdbx_seq_one_letter_code
_entity_poly.pdbx_strand_id
1 'polypeptide(L)'
;MDKKPLATIRKFKPKDINQILEIEEQAFPKTAYSKQTFLNYGNSFPDTFIVIETGDDIAGYILFDRGGHIHSTAVKRIYRRMGFGRMLFMHAVKYDRKRLWLEVRSKNSGAIAFYKSLGMKITGKIPNYYGSDDALIMVMSQNDNYTNDKT
;
A
#
# COMPACT_ATOMS: atom_id res chain seq x y z
N MET A 1 7.08 -18.38 -22.31
CA MET A 1 7.54 -18.58 -20.94
C MET A 1 7.35 -17.33 -20.13
N ASP A 2 6.53 -17.46 -19.13
CA ASP A 2 6.06 -16.31 -18.37
C ASP A 2 7.01 -16.01 -17.22
N LYS A 3 8.07 -15.30 -17.54
CA LYS A 3 8.95 -14.78 -16.50
C LYS A 3 8.32 -13.52 -15.95
N LYS A 4 8.38 -13.36 -14.62
CA LYS A 4 8.01 -12.10 -14.00
C LYS A 4 8.90 -11.00 -14.55
N PRO A 5 8.34 -9.82 -14.86
CA PRO A 5 9.17 -8.67 -15.21
C PRO A 5 10.17 -8.36 -14.12
N LEU A 6 11.35 -7.89 -14.48
CA LEU A 6 12.31 -7.37 -13.52
C LEU A 6 11.71 -6.12 -12.88
N ALA A 7 11.73 -6.08 -11.57
CA ALA A 7 11.12 -4.99 -10.82
C ALA A 7 12.14 -4.35 -9.88
N THR A 8 12.08 -3.02 -9.79
CA THR A 8 12.93 -2.23 -8.93
C THR A 8 12.07 -1.42 -7.99
N ILE A 9 12.39 -1.44 -6.70
CA ILE A 9 11.72 -0.61 -5.70
C ILE A 9 12.57 0.63 -5.48
N ARG A 10 11.94 1.79 -5.54
CA ARG A 10 12.62 3.08 -5.32
C ARG A 10 11.65 4.12 -4.78
N LYS A 11 12.20 5.25 -4.36
CA LYS A 11 11.39 6.37 -3.89
C LYS A 11 10.64 7.01 -5.05
N PHE A 12 9.45 7.50 -4.75
CA PHE A 12 8.63 8.29 -5.68
C PHE A 12 9.41 9.54 -6.15
N LYS A 13 9.23 9.87 -7.41
CA LYS A 13 9.71 11.13 -8.01
C LYS A 13 8.53 11.84 -8.68
N PRO A 14 8.53 13.18 -8.73
CA PRO A 14 7.42 13.92 -9.36
C PRO A 14 7.09 13.48 -10.78
N LYS A 15 8.08 12.98 -11.53
CA LYS A 15 7.82 12.46 -12.89
C LYS A 15 6.90 11.25 -12.92
N ASP A 16 6.73 10.56 -11.77
CA ASP A 16 5.88 9.36 -11.68
C ASP A 16 4.41 9.68 -11.51
N ILE A 17 4.07 10.96 -11.30
CA ILE A 17 2.75 11.34 -10.81
C ILE A 17 1.61 10.88 -11.70
N ASN A 18 1.75 11.00 -13.02
CA ASN A 18 0.66 10.64 -13.92
C ASN A 18 0.37 9.14 -13.88
N GLN A 19 1.41 8.31 -13.77
CA GLN A 19 1.22 6.87 -13.64
C GLN A 19 0.61 6.49 -12.29
N ILE A 20 1.02 7.16 -11.23
CA ILE A 20 0.43 6.96 -9.89
C ILE A 20 -1.05 7.28 -9.90
N LEU A 21 -1.44 8.42 -10.50
CA LEU A 21 -2.85 8.82 -10.60
C LEU A 21 -3.68 7.79 -11.35
N GLU A 22 -3.15 7.27 -12.44
CA GLU A 22 -3.83 6.23 -13.21
C GLU A 22 -4.10 4.99 -12.36
N ILE A 23 -3.09 4.53 -11.61
CA ILE A 23 -3.22 3.36 -10.74
C ILE A 23 -4.23 3.63 -9.63
N GLU A 24 -4.15 4.80 -9.00
CA GLU A 24 -5.05 5.19 -7.92
C GLU A 24 -6.51 5.24 -8.39
N GLU A 25 -6.75 5.84 -9.54
CA GLU A 25 -8.10 5.94 -10.10
C GLU A 25 -8.67 4.59 -10.47
N GLN A 26 -7.86 3.68 -10.96
CA GLN A 26 -8.29 2.31 -11.24
C GLN A 26 -8.68 1.57 -9.96
N ALA A 27 -7.90 1.76 -8.89
CA ALA A 27 -8.12 1.05 -7.64
C ALA A 27 -9.23 1.68 -6.79
N PHE A 28 -9.35 3.01 -6.81
CA PHE A 28 -10.24 3.75 -5.92
C PHE A 28 -11.05 4.81 -6.69
N PRO A 29 -11.92 4.41 -7.62
CA PRO A 29 -12.58 5.37 -8.51
C PRO A 29 -13.43 6.43 -7.79
N LYS A 30 -13.94 6.12 -6.59
CA LYS A 30 -14.77 7.06 -5.83
C LYS A 30 -14.00 7.89 -4.82
N THR A 31 -12.81 7.46 -4.43
CA THR A 31 -12.07 8.08 -3.32
C THR A 31 -10.60 8.31 -3.66
N ALA A 32 -10.28 8.34 -4.95
CA ALA A 32 -8.91 8.56 -5.40
C ALA A 32 -8.36 9.89 -4.88
N TYR A 33 -7.11 9.87 -4.41
CA TYR A 33 -6.42 11.09 -4.06
C TYR A 33 -6.14 11.92 -5.32
N SER A 34 -6.13 13.25 -5.15
CA SER A 34 -5.80 14.17 -6.23
C SER A 34 -4.30 14.21 -6.50
N LYS A 35 -3.94 14.76 -7.67
CA LYS A 35 -2.55 15.01 -8.03
C LYS A 35 -1.84 15.84 -6.95
N GLN A 36 -2.49 16.91 -6.49
CA GLN A 36 -1.89 17.80 -5.49
C GLN A 36 -1.63 17.08 -4.18
N THR A 37 -2.56 16.22 -3.78
CA THR A 37 -2.41 15.43 -2.55
C THR A 37 -1.17 14.54 -2.64
N PHE A 38 -0.98 13.82 -3.74
CA PHE A 38 0.19 12.96 -3.91
C PHE A 38 1.49 13.78 -3.93
N LEU A 39 1.50 14.91 -4.61
CA LEU A 39 2.69 15.77 -4.65
C LEU A 39 3.03 16.30 -3.27
N ASN A 40 2.02 16.67 -2.48
CA ASN A 40 2.21 17.09 -1.09
C ASN A 40 2.79 15.97 -0.24
N TYR A 41 2.30 14.75 -0.40
CA TYR A 41 2.85 13.60 0.31
C TYR A 41 4.30 13.31 -0.11
N GLY A 42 4.61 13.47 -1.39
CA GLY A 42 5.98 13.30 -1.87
C GLY A 42 6.95 14.27 -1.21
N ASN A 43 6.50 15.50 -0.94
CA ASN A 43 7.31 16.49 -0.25
C ASN A 43 7.40 16.22 1.26
N SER A 44 6.29 15.79 1.87
CA SER A 44 6.21 15.58 3.33
C SER A 44 6.83 14.26 3.77
N PHE A 45 6.73 13.23 2.94
CA PHE A 45 7.17 11.87 3.28
C PHE A 45 8.06 11.31 2.17
N PRO A 46 9.21 11.97 1.87
CA PRO A 46 10.05 11.56 0.75
C PRO A 46 10.66 10.17 0.90
N ASP A 47 10.81 9.70 2.13
CA ASP A 47 11.41 8.38 2.38
C ASP A 47 10.39 7.24 2.40
N THR A 48 9.11 7.56 2.48
CA THR A 48 8.04 6.55 2.67
C THR A 48 6.98 6.57 1.59
N PHE A 49 7.22 7.30 0.51
CA PHE A 49 6.44 7.19 -0.71
C PHE A 49 7.28 6.40 -1.71
N ILE A 50 6.91 5.14 -1.93
CA ILE A 50 7.71 4.14 -2.61
C ILE A 50 6.96 3.64 -3.84
N VAL A 51 7.68 3.47 -4.93
CA VAL A 51 7.14 2.89 -6.16
C VAL A 51 7.89 1.61 -6.51
N ILE A 52 7.21 0.73 -7.22
CA ILE A 52 7.84 -0.42 -7.85
C ILE A 52 7.69 -0.24 -9.36
N GLU A 53 8.82 -0.28 -10.07
CA GLU A 53 8.80 -0.10 -11.50
C GLU A 53 9.36 -1.32 -12.23
N THR A 54 8.86 -1.54 -13.42
CA THR A 54 9.31 -2.59 -14.31
C THR A 54 9.51 -1.99 -15.70
N GLY A 55 10.74 -1.94 -16.17
CA GLY A 55 11.08 -1.15 -17.36
C GLY A 55 10.81 0.33 -17.06
N ASP A 56 10.01 0.97 -17.93
CA ASP A 56 9.63 2.37 -17.77
C ASP A 56 8.26 2.55 -17.11
N ASP A 57 7.60 1.44 -16.74
CA ASP A 57 6.27 1.46 -16.14
C ASP A 57 6.35 1.45 -14.62
N ILE A 58 5.51 2.28 -14.02
CA ILE A 58 5.23 2.15 -12.59
C ILE A 58 4.16 1.07 -12.42
N ALA A 59 4.54 -0.04 -11.80
CA ALA A 59 3.63 -1.17 -11.60
C ALA A 59 2.75 -1.00 -10.36
N GLY A 60 3.21 -0.21 -9.38
CA GLY A 60 2.48 0.01 -8.15
C GLY A 60 3.19 0.98 -7.23
N TYR A 61 2.56 1.28 -6.10
CA TYR A 61 3.12 2.19 -5.12
C TYR A 61 2.59 1.86 -3.72
N ILE A 62 3.31 2.32 -2.73
CA ILE A 62 2.84 2.37 -1.35
C ILE A 62 3.24 3.71 -0.75
N LEU A 63 2.31 4.32 -0.04
CA LEU A 63 2.52 5.59 0.65
C LEU A 63 2.17 5.37 2.12
N PHE A 64 3.16 5.52 2.99
CA PHE A 64 2.97 5.38 4.42
C PHE A 64 3.75 6.47 5.15
N ASP A 65 3.47 6.64 6.44
CA ASP A 65 4.16 7.65 7.24
C ASP A 65 5.00 6.97 8.33
N ARG A 66 5.73 7.79 9.07
CA ARG A 66 6.64 7.28 10.12
C ARG A 66 5.92 6.66 11.30
N GLY A 67 4.63 6.92 11.43
CA GLY A 67 3.78 6.27 12.44
C GLY A 67 3.26 4.92 12.01
N GLY A 68 3.62 4.48 10.80
CA GLY A 68 3.20 3.19 10.27
C GLY A 68 1.82 3.18 9.63
N HIS A 69 1.21 4.35 9.45
CA HIS A 69 -0.09 4.45 8.77
C HIS A 69 0.12 4.36 7.26
N ILE A 70 -0.45 3.35 6.66
CA ILE A 70 -0.46 3.21 5.20
C ILE A 70 -1.63 4.03 4.68
N HIS A 71 -1.32 5.13 3.98
CA HIS A 71 -2.31 6.05 3.43
C HIS A 71 -2.93 5.54 2.15
N SER A 72 -2.13 4.92 1.29
CA SER A 72 -2.60 4.33 0.05
C SER A 72 -1.58 3.33 -0.48
N THR A 73 -2.07 2.28 -1.13
CA THR A 73 -1.25 1.32 -1.84
C THR A 73 -2.09 0.67 -2.91
N ALA A 74 -1.51 0.49 -4.08
CA ALA A 74 -2.20 -0.16 -5.18
C ALA A 74 -1.20 -0.67 -6.21
N VAL A 75 -1.62 -1.68 -6.98
CA VAL A 75 -0.87 -2.25 -8.08
C VAL A 75 -1.69 -2.10 -9.35
N LYS A 76 -1.02 -1.68 -10.42
CA LYS A 76 -1.64 -1.55 -11.74
C LYS A 76 -2.26 -2.88 -12.14
N ARG A 77 -3.46 -2.82 -12.72
CA ARG A 77 -4.26 -4.03 -12.99
C ARG A 77 -3.47 -5.10 -13.76
N ILE A 78 -2.73 -4.70 -14.80
CA ILE A 78 -1.99 -5.65 -15.64
C ILE A 78 -0.83 -6.33 -14.91
N TYR A 79 -0.41 -5.77 -13.77
CA TYR A 79 0.69 -6.32 -12.97
C TYR A 79 0.22 -7.02 -11.70
N ARG A 80 -1.09 -7.19 -11.51
CA ARG A 80 -1.61 -7.88 -10.33
C ARG A 80 -1.28 -9.37 -10.38
N ARG A 81 -1.24 -10.00 -9.21
CA ARG A 81 -0.93 -11.42 -9.01
C ARG A 81 0.51 -11.80 -9.37
N MET A 82 1.40 -10.80 -9.42
CA MET A 82 2.84 -11.02 -9.65
C MET A 82 3.67 -10.83 -8.37
N GLY A 83 3.01 -10.56 -7.24
CA GLY A 83 3.68 -10.37 -5.97
C GLY A 83 4.17 -8.96 -5.71
N PHE A 84 3.84 -7.99 -6.57
CA PHE A 84 4.34 -6.62 -6.41
C PHE A 84 3.75 -5.91 -5.19
N GLY A 85 2.47 -6.13 -4.90
CA GLY A 85 1.85 -5.57 -3.69
C GLY A 85 2.51 -6.09 -2.42
N ARG A 86 2.84 -7.38 -2.40
CA ARG A 86 3.58 -7.98 -1.28
C ARG A 86 4.97 -7.38 -1.14
N MET A 87 5.68 -7.19 -2.26
CA MET A 87 7.02 -6.58 -2.24
C MET A 87 6.99 -5.17 -1.67
N LEU A 88 6.01 -4.37 -2.07
CA LEU A 88 5.82 -3.02 -1.55
C LEU A 88 5.53 -3.05 -0.04
N PHE A 89 4.62 -3.91 0.39
CA PHE A 89 4.27 -4.05 1.79
C PHE A 89 5.49 -4.47 2.62
N MET A 90 6.24 -5.45 2.15
CA MET A 90 7.44 -5.91 2.86
C MET A 90 8.53 -4.85 2.93
N HIS A 91 8.59 -3.97 1.94
CA HIS A 91 9.49 -2.81 2.01
C HIS A 91 9.11 -1.89 3.17
N ALA A 92 7.82 -1.63 3.34
CA ALA A 92 7.33 -0.83 4.46
C ALA A 92 7.62 -1.51 5.80
N VAL A 93 7.46 -2.83 5.87
CA VAL A 93 7.78 -3.61 7.07
C VAL A 93 9.26 -3.44 7.45
N LYS A 94 10.15 -3.49 6.48
CA LYS A 94 11.59 -3.36 6.72
C LYS A 94 12.00 -1.94 7.09
N TYR A 95 11.30 -0.95 6.53
CA TYR A 95 11.62 0.46 6.79
C TYR A 95 11.35 0.83 8.24
N ASP A 96 10.18 0.46 8.72
CA ASP A 96 9.78 0.79 10.10
C ASP A 96 9.37 -0.49 10.81
N ARG A 97 10.17 -0.91 11.77
CA ARG A 97 9.93 -2.14 12.54
C ARG A 97 8.94 -1.93 13.67
N LYS A 98 8.09 -0.91 13.59
CA LYS A 98 7.07 -0.69 14.58
C LYS A 98 5.78 -1.35 14.16
N ARG A 99 4.76 -0.58 13.92
CA ARG A 99 3.41 -1.06 13.70
C ARG A 99 2.91 -0.49 12.38
N LEU A 100 2.47 -1.35 11.47
CA LEU A 100 1.80 -0.92 10.26
C LEU A 100 0.29 -1.05 10.44
N TRP A 101 -0.46 -0.09 9.93
CA TRP A 101 -1.91 -0.13 10.01
C TRP A 101 -2.54 0.63 8.86
N LEU A 102 -3.78 0.29 8.57
CA LEU A 102 -4.55 0.92 7.49
C LEU A 102 -6.04 0.81 7.75
N GLU A 103 -6.81 1.62 7.01
CA GLU A 103 -8.23 1.48 6.89
C GLU A 103 -8.56 0.82 5.56
N VAL A 104 -9.54 -0.08 5.55
CA VAL A 104 -10.01 -0.74 4.33
C VAL A 104 -11.52 -0.79 4.35
N ARG A 105 -12.16 -0.62 3.18
CA ARG A 105 -13.62 -0.74 3.09
C ARG A 105 -14.05 -2.12 3.55
N SER A 106 -15.07 -2.18 4.43
CA SER A 106 -15.56 -3.44 4.97
C SER A 106 -16.08 -4.38 3.89
N LYS A 107 -16.52 -3.83 2.76
CA LYS A 107 -17.01 -4.61 1.63
C LYS A 107 -15.93 -5.06 0.66
N ASN A 108 -14.69 -4.61 0.84
CA ASN A 108 -13.59 -4.98 -0.04
C ASN A 108 -12.96 -6.29 0.43
N SER A 109 -13.65 -7.40 0.17
CA SER A 109 -13.22 -8.72 0.64
C SER A 109 -11.87 -9.15 0.06
N GLY A 110 -11.58 -8.75 -1.17
CA GLY A 110 -10.30 -9.09 -1.81
C GLY A 110 -9.11 -8.42 -1.12
N ALA A 111 -9.23 -7.12 -0.83
CA ALA A 111 -8.19 -6.41 -0.12
C ALA A 111 -8.00 -6.94 1.30
N ILE A 112 -9.11 -7.19 2.00
CA ILE A 112 -9.05 -7.74 3.36
C ILE A 112 -8.33 -9.08 3.37
N ALA A 113 -8.67 -9.97 2.45
CA ALA A 113 -8.01 -11.28 2.34
C ALA A 113 -6.52 -11.12 2.05
N PHE A 114 -6.16 -10.19 1.17
CA PHE A 114 -4.77 -9.91 0.84
C PHE A 114 -3.99 -9.46 2.09
N TYR A 115 -4.51 -8.47 2.81
CA TYR A 115 -3.84 -7.98 4.01
C TYR A 115 -3.76 -9.04 5.11
N LYS A 116 -4.78 -9.86 5.26
CA LYS A 116 -4.72 -11.01 6.19
C LYS A 116 -3.60 -11.98 5.79
N SER A 117 -3.42 -12.21 4.50
CA SER A 117 -2.35 -13.09 4.02
C SER A 117 -0.96 -12.54 4.33
N LEU A 118 -0.84 -11.23 4.52
CA LEU A 118 0.42 -10.58 4.90
C LEU A 118 0.64 -10.55 6.41
N GLY A 119 -0.34 -11.02 7.20
CA GLY A 119 -0.21 -11.04 8.66
C GLY A 119 -0.97 -9.95 9.38
N MET A 120 -1.76 -9.14 8.67
CA MET A 120 -2.56 -8.10 9.32
C MET A 120 -3.82 -8.69 9.95
N LYS A 121 -4.26 -8.07 11.03
CA LYS A 121 -5.46 -8.47 11.78
C LYS A 121 -6.42 -7.30 11.88
N ILE A 122 -7.72 -7.59 11.83
CA ILE A 122 -8.76 -6.58 12.06
C ILE A 122 -8.80 -6.26 13.56
N THR A 123 -8.65 -4.97 13.90
CA THR A 123 -8.65 -4.52 15.28
C THR A 123 -9.76 -3.53 15.59
N GLY A 124 -10.45 -3.02 14.58
CA GLY A 124 -11.49 -2.04 14.80
C GLY A 124 -12.33 -1.78 13.57
N LYS A 125 -13.35 -0.95 13.76
CA LYS A 125 -14.29 -0.57 12.71
C LYS A 125 -14.68 0.88 12.91
N ILE A 126 -14.72 1.66 11.85
CA ILE A 126 -15.19 3.04 11.86
C ILE A 126 -16.46 3.08 11.03
N PRO A 127 -17.64 3.24 11.66
CA PRO A 127 -18.91 3.26 10.91
C PRO A 127 -18.96 4.44 9.94
N ASN A 128 -19.48 4.20 8.75
CA ASN A 128 -19.72 5.21 7.72
C ASN A 128 -18.49 6.04 7.35
N TYR A 129 -17.30 5.48 7.47
CA TYR A 129 -16.04 6.18 7.21
C TYR A 129 -15.96 6.67 5.76
N TYR A 130 -16.47 5.86 4.83
CA TYR A 130 -16.51 6.17 3.40
C TYR A 130 -17.90 6.64 2.95
N GLY A 131 -18.65 7.27 3.84
CA GLY A 131 -20.03 7.66 3.58
C GLY A 131 -20.99 6.50 3.78
N SER A 132 -21.23 5.70 2.75
CA SER A 132 -22.14 4.55 2.84
C SER A 132 -21.48 3.28 3.36
N ASP A 133 -20.15 3.23 3.38
CA ASP A 133 -19.40 2.03 3.77
C ASP A 133 -18.59 2.27 5.04
N ASP A 134 -18.50 1.26 5.87
CA ASP A 134 -17.64 1.26 7.05
C ASP A 134 -16.19 1.01 6.65
N ALA A 135 -15.26 1.48 7.48
CA ALA A 135 -13.86 1.09 7.39
C ALA A 135 -13.55 0.05 8.45
N LEU A 136 -12.77 -0.95 8.07
CA LEU A 136 -12.09 -1.82 9.03
C LEU A 136 -10.68 -1.30 9.24
N ILE A 137 -10.23 -1.32 10.49
CA ILE A 137 -8.84 -1.01 10.82
C ILE A 137 -8.09 -2.32 10.88
N MET A 138 -7.03 -2.43 10.09
CA MET A 138 -6.17 -3.60 10.09
C MET A 138 -4.77 -3.21 10.56
N VAL A 139 -4.17 -4.07 11.35
CA VAL A 139 -2.90 -3.79 12.01
C VAL A 139 -1.98 -4.99 11.89
N MET A 140 -0.71 -4.72 11.65
CA MET A 140 0.35 -5.69 11.77
C MET A 140 1.33 -5.22 12.83
N SER A 141 1.49 -6.01 13.90
CA SER A 141 2.47 -5.71 14.94
C SER A 141 3.76 -6.44 14.63
N GLN A 142 4.84 -5.70 14.43
CA GLN A 142 6.16 -6.26 14.18
C GLN A 142 6.70 -7.05 15.36
N ASN A 143 6.30 -6.65 16.57
CA ASN A 143 6.76 -7.30 17.79
C ASN A 143 6.31 -8.75 17.85
N ASP A 144 5.11 -9.05 17.36
CA ASP A 144 4.60 -10.42 17.34
C ASP A 144 5.45 -11.33 16.46
N ASN A 145 5.83 -10.84 15.26
CA ASN A 145 6.67 -11.57 14.33
C ASN A 145 8.08 -11.74 14.87
N TYR A 146 8.59 -10.73 15.53
CA TYR A 146 9.92 -10.76 16.11
C TYR A 146 10.02 -11.77 17.26
N THR A 147 8.97 -11.87 18.07
CA THR A 147 8.89 -12.82 19.16
C THR A 147 8.87 -14.26 18.65
N ASN A 148 8.16 -14.51 17.56
CA ASN A 148 8.08 -15.82 16.95
C ASN A 148 9.44 -16.29 16.40
N ASP A 149 10.23 -15.37 15.87
CA ASP A 149 11.55 -15.70 15.33
C ASP A 149 12.56 -16.10 16.40
N LYS A 150 12.30 -15.76 17.65
CA LYS A 150 13.19 -16.09 18.76
C LYS A 150 12.91 -17.45 19.39
N THR A 151 11.82 -18.04 19.03
CA THR A 151 11.48 -19.36 19.54
C THR A 151 11.86 -20.45 18.55
#